data_edd2ba5b6e501cd04ead8b97de2983e4
#
_entry.id   edd2ba5b6e501cd04ead8b97de2983e4
#
_cell.length_a   1.000
_cell.length_b   1.000
_cell.length_c   1.000
_cell.angle_alpha   90.00
_cell.angle_beta   90.00
_cell.angle_gamma   90.00
#
_symmetry.space_group_name_H-M   'P 1'
#
loop_
_entity.id
_entity.type
_entity.pdbx_description
1 polymer ?
#
loop_
_entity_poly.entity_id
_entity_poly.type
_entity_poly.pdbx_seq_one_letter_code
_entity_poly.pdbx_strand_id
1 'polypeptide(L)'
;YELSILLHGVQSYCRGSENSLLHEDDVILTAPGNGHASMTQAADTCALVLHFSAAAFKPLVKKGVVYQFPSCRSTDADRSEPRYRVIRFYASQLFRILQQGGPYAQLAAKATLELLTIHLCTQFEPKNFNTLPEDLERRAIARRLLEYVEEHYASKLTLEDLADYAQYNRTYVSTLFKQIVGINFHEYLT
;
A
#
# COMPACT_ATOMS: atom_id res chain seq x y z
N TYR A 1 -2.49 3.37 -4.82
CA TYR A 1 -1.10 3.16 -4.43
C TYR A 1 -0.88 3.65 -3.02
N GLU A 2 -0.05 2.93 -2.30
CA GLU A 2 0.50 3.34 -1.01
C GLU A 2 2.02 3.40 -1.14
N LEU A 3 2.59 4.60 -0.95
CA LEU A 3 4.02 4.82 -0.84
C LEU A 3 4.35 5.04 0.63
N SER A 4 5.11 4.12 1.22
CA SER A 4 5.56 4.19 2.60
C SER A 4 7.06 4.46 2.66
N ILE A 5 7.45 5.37 3.54
CA ILE A 5 8.84 5.74 3.83
C ILE A 5 9.01 5.70 5.34
N LEU A 6 9.87 4.82 5.83
CA LEU A 6 10.16 4.76 7.26
C LEU A 6 11.08 5.91 7.65
N LEU A 7 10.59 6.79 8.54
CA LEU A 7 11.33 7.97 8.98
C LEU A 7 12.17 7.68 10.22
N HIS A 8 11.71 6.76 11.07
CA HIS A 8 12.41 6.36 12.28
C HIS A 8 11.94 5.00 12.77
N GLY A 9 12.81 4.24 13.45
CA GLY A 9 12.51 2.96 14.06
C GLY A 9 12.61 1.76 13.12
N VAL A 10 11.87 0.71 13.42
CA VAL A 10 11.83 -0.54 12.66
C VAL A 10 10.38 -1.00 12.47
N GLN A 11 10.04 -1.37 11.25
CA GLN A 11 8.71 -1.84 10.89
C GLN A 11 8.79 -3.18 10.15
N SER A 12 7.98 -4.14 10.55
CA SER A 12 7.77 -5.36 9.78
C SER A 12 6.74 -5.08 8.69
N TYR A 13 7.03 -5.52 7.48
CA TYR A 13 6.14 -5.45 6.32
C TYR A 13 5.88 -6.85 5.79
N CYS A 14 4.62 -7.25 5.77
CA CYS A 14 4.17 -8.57 5.34
C CYS A 14 3.31 -8.47 4.09
N ARG A 15 3.62 -9.24 3.05
CA ARG A 15 2.82 -9.36 1.83
C ARG A 15 2.77 -10.81 1.38
N GLY A 16 1.62 -11.44 1.53
CA GLY A 16 1.46 -12.88 1.27
C GLY A 16 2.35 -13.71 2.20
N SER A 17 3.31 -14.43 1.63
CA SER A 17 4.33 -15.19 2.38
C SER A 17 5.64 -14.42 2.61
N GLU A 18 5.77 -13.23 2.02
CA GLU A 18 6.97 -12.40 2.18
C GLU A 18 6.86 -11.58 3.46
N ASN A 19 7.88 -11.66 4.30
CA ASN A 19 8.06 -10.82 5.46
C ASN A 19 9.41 -10.12 5.37
N SER A 20 9.44 -8.83 5.65
CA SER A 20 10.62 -7.99 5.54
C SER A 20 10.65 -6.98 6.68
N LEU A 21 11.83 -6.69 7.17
CA LEU A 21 12.03 -5.57 8.08
C LEU A 21 12.40 -4.33 7.25
N LEU A 22 11.72 -3.24 7.54
CA LEU A 22 12.04 -1.92 7.03
C LEU A 22 12.76 -1.14 8.12
N HIS A 23 13.81 -0.46 7.74
CA HIS A 23 14.61 0.41 8.59
C HIS A 23 14.48 1.85 8.13
N GLU A 24 15.05 2.76 8.89
CA GLU A 24 15.04 4.20 8.57
C GLU A 24 15.52 4.45 7.14
N ASP A 25 14.83 5.34 6.43
CA ASP A 25 14.99 5.67 5.01
C ASP A 25 14.53 4.60 4.01
N ASP A 26 14.03 3.45 4.47
CA ASP A 26 13.46 2.47 3.54
C ASP A 26 12.18 3.00 2.89
N VAL A 27 12.08 2.67 1.60
CA VAL A 27 10.96 3.04 0.72
C VAL A 27 10.30 1.78 0.21
N ILE A 28 8.97 1.74 0.24
CA ILE A 28 8.19 0.69 -0.39
C ILE A 28 6.96 1.27 -1.09
N LEU A 29 6.69 0.81 -2.30
CA LEU A 29 5.49 1.16 -3.06
C LEU A 29 4.61 -0.05 -3.24
N THR A 30 3.41 0.01 -2.69
CA THR A 30 2.36 -1.00 -2.85
C THR A 30 1.34 -0.56 -3.88
N ALA A 31 1.14 -1.37 -4.91
CA ALA A 31 0.14 -1.11 -5.94
C ALA A 31 -1.28 -1.47 -5.47
N PRO A 32 -2.33 -0.87 -6.07
CA PRO A 32 -3.70 -1.20 -5.76
C PRO A 32 -3.98 -2.69 -5.88
N GLY A 33 -4.65 -3.25 -4.87
CA GLY A 33 -5.01 -4.66 -4.80
C GLY A 33 -3.93 -5.61 -4.31
N ASN A 34 -2.76 -5.11 -3.99
CA ASN A 34 -1.76 -5.87 -3.27
C ASN A 34 -1.99 -5.67 -1.76
N GLY A 35 -2.63 -6.66 -1.14
CA GLY A 35 -2.80 -6.66 0.31
C GLY A 35 -1.46 -6.79 1.02
N HIS A 36 -1.30 -6.02 2.08
CA HIS A 36 -0.13 -6.06 2.94
C HIS A 36 -0.52 -5.66 4.37
N ALA A 37 0.33 -5.99 5.31
CA ALA A 37 0.25 -5.52 6.68
C ALA A 37 1.58 -4.93 7.11
N SER A 38 1.53 -3.87 7.90
CA SER A 38 2.69 -3.24 8.50
C SER A 38 2.54 -3.24 10.02
N MET A 39 3.56 -3.69 10.73
CA MET A 39 3.57 -3.73 12.19
C MET A 39 4.82 -3.05 12.72
N THR A 40 4.64 -2.14 13.67
CA THR A 40 5.77 -1.50 14.36
C THR A 40 6.50 -2.50 15.24
N GLN A 41 7.83 -2.46 15.23
CA GLN A 41 8.69 -3.30 16.05
C GLN A 41 9.33 -2.52 17.21
N ALA A 42 9.20 -1.19 17.20
CA ALA A 42 9.68 -0.30 18.24
C ALA A 42 8.63 0.77 18.55
N ALA A 43 8.57 1.22 19.80
CA ALA A 43 7.52 2.12 20.29
C ALA A 43 7.51 3.51 19.63
N ASP A 44 8.66 3.96 19.13
CA ASP A 44 8.87 5.27 18.49
C ASP A 44 8.91 5.22 16.96
N THR A 45 8.47 4.12 16.38
CA THR A 45 8.44 3.93 14.92
C THR A 45 7.52 4.96 14.25
N CYS A 46 8.06 5.67 13.27
CA CYS A 46 7.34 6.69 12.50
C CYS A 46 7.56 6.50 11.00
N ALA A 47 6.47 6.54 10.24
CA ALA A 47 6.50 6.43 8.78
C ALA A 47 5.70 7.56 8.12
N LEU A 48 6.17 8.03 6.96
CA LEU A 48 5.40 8.86 6.05
C LEU A 48 4.69 7.94 5.05
N VAL A 49 3.36 7.96 5.07
CA VAL A 49 2.54 7.18 4.16
C VAL A 49 1.76 8.11 3.25
N LEU A 50 1.90 7.92 1.95
CA LEU A 50 1.21 8.67 0.92
C LEU A 50 0.27 7.74 0.14
N HIS A 51 -1.03 8.03 0.20
CA HIS A 51 -2.03 7.34 -0.61
C HIS A 51 -2.38 8.16 -1.84
N PHE A 52 -2.33 7.55 -3.02
CA PHE A 52 -2.73 8.20 -4.25
C PHE A 52 -3.41 7.24 -5.23
N SER A 53 -4.32 7.78 -6.01
CA SER A 53 -5.11 7.02 -6.98
C SER A 53 -4.27 6.53 -8.16
N ALA A 54 -4.66 5.40 -8.75
CA ALA A 54 -4.14 4.95 -10.04
C ALA A 54 -4.33 5.99 -11.17
N ALA A 55 -5.25 6.94 -10.98
CA ALA A 55 -5.44 8.05 -11.90
C ALA A 55 -4.19 8.95 -12.05
N ALA A 56 -3.27 8.95 -11.07
CA ALA A 56 -2.01 9.68 -11.16
C ALA A 56 -1.13 9.20 -12.34
N PHE A 57 -1.30 7.94 -12.74
CA PHE A 57 -0.58 7.37 -13.89
C PHE A 57 -1.31 7.51 -15.23
N LYS A 58 -2.53 8.07 -15.27
CA LYS A 58 -3.31 8.19 -16.52
C LYS A 58 -2.55 8.79 -17.72
N PRO A 59 -1.71 9.81 -17.55
CA PRO A 59 -0.93 10.33 -18.66
C PRO A 59 0.11 9.36 -19.23
N LEU A 60 0.49 8.32 -18.46
CA LEU A 60 1.60 7.43 -18.74
C LEU A 60 1.14 6.01 -19.13
N VAL A 61 -0.14 5.68 -18.92
CA VAL A 61 -0.68 4.33 -19.15
C VAL A 61 -1.88 4.32 -20.09
N LYS A 62 -2.09 3.20 -20.77
CA LYS A 62 -3.31 2.94 -21.53
C LYS A 62 -4.51 2.79 -20.58
N LYS A 63 -5.70 3.18 -21.05
CA LYS A 63 -6.95 3.05 -20.29
C LYS A 63 -7.16 1.61 -19.82
N GLY A 64 -7.46 1.43 -18.53
CA GLY A 64 -7.74 0.13 -17.94
C GLY A 64 -6.51 -0.64 -17.46
N VAL A 65 -5.31 -0.09 -17.61
CA VAL A 65 -4.08 -0.69 -17.10
C VAL A 65 -3.72 -0.10 -15.72
N VAL A 66 -3.30 -0.94 -14.80
CA VAL A 66 -2.71 -0.56 -13.52
C VAL A 66 -1.25 -1.00 -13.53
N TYR A 67 -0.33 -0.10 -13.24
CA TYR A 67 1.08 -0.44 -13.08
C TYR A 67 1.35 -1.08 -11.72
N GLN A 68 2.19 -2.09 -11.73
CA GLN A 68 2.84 -2.63 -10.53
C GLN A 68 4.33 -2.38 -10.60
N PHE A 69 4.93 -2.07 -9.46
CA PHE A 69 6.36 -1.78 -9.32
C PHE A 69 7.00 -2.78 -8.34
N PRO A 70 7.18 -4.05 -8.74
CA PRO A 70 7.66 -5.09 -7.82
C PRO A 70 9.07 -4.83 -7.29
N SER A 71 9.86 -4.07 -8.04
CA SER A 71 11.22 -3.67 -7.67
C SER A 71 11.29 -2.37 -6.85
N CYS A 72 10.16 -1.67 -6.64
CA CYS A 72 10.16 -0.44 -5.85
C CYS A 72 10.01 -0.75 -4.35
N ARG A 73 11.05 -1.40 -3.82
CA ARG A 73 11.27 -1.66 -2.41
C ARG A 73 12.76 -1.60 -2.15
N SER A 74 13.18 -0.66 -1.29
CA SER A 74 14.59 -0.55 -0.92
C SER A 74 14.98 -1.61 0.10
N THR A 75 16.28 -1.86 0.17
CA THR A 75 16.95 -2.76 1.11
C THR A 75 18.17 -2.06 1.68
N ASP A 76 18.81 -2.64 2.69
CA ASP A 76 20.06 -2.11 3.25
C ASP A 76 21.14 -1.88 2.19
N ALA A 77 21.16 -2.68 1.13
CA ALA A 77 22.15 -2.59 0.08
C ALA A 77 21.94 -1.41 -0.88
N ASP A 78 20.69 -1.00 -1.12
CA ASP A 78 20.36 -0.03 -2.19
C ASP A 78 19.55 1.20 -1.71
N ARG A 79 19.16 1.27 -0.42
CA ARG A 79 18.34 2.38 0.13
C ARG A 79 18.93 3.77 -0.13
N SER A 80 20.25 3.89 -0.19
CA SER A 80 20.96 5.15 -0.45
C SER A 80 21.09 5.50 -1.94
N GLU A 81 20.62 4.64 -2.85
CA GLU A 81 20.70 4.92 -4.29
C GLU A 81 19.89 6.15 -4.70
N PRO A 82 20.33 6.85 -5.76
CA PRO A 82 19.66 8.07 -6.25
C PRO A 82 18.15 7.87 -6.50
N ARG A 83 17.75 6.71 -7.02
CA ARG A 83 16.34 6.43 -7.32
C ARG A 83 15.44 6.52 -6.09
N TYR A 84 15.88 6.05 -4.92
CA TYR A 84 15.12 6.14 -3.66
C TYR A 84 15.21 7.53 -3.02
N ARG A 85 16.36 8.20 -3.13
CA ARG A 85 16.50 9.59 -2.65
C ARG A 85 15.54 10.53 -3.35
N VAL A 86 15.33 10.36 -4.65
CA VAL A 86 14.37 11.16 -5.42
C VAL A 86 12.93 10.88 -4.99
N ILE A 87 12.57 9.63 -4.67
CA ILE A 87 11.24 9.31 -4.10
C ILE A 87 11.05 10.05 -2.79
N ARG A 88 12.00 9.95 -1.85
CA ARG A 88 11.94 10.66 -0.55
C ARG A 88 11.83 12.17 -0.72
N PHE A 89 12.55 12.74 -1.68
CA PHE A 89 12.46 14.16 -2.02
C PHE A 89 11.03 14.54 -2.44
N TYR A 90 10.44 13.87 -3.43
CA TYR A 90 9.07 14.18 -3.87
C TYR A 90 8.02 13.93 -2.78
N ALA A 91 8.16 12.89 -2.00
CA ALA A 91 7.28 12.60 -0.88
C ALA A 91 7.34 13.71 0.18
N SER A 92 8.52 14.19 0.52
CA SER A 92 8.71 15.32 1.44
C SER A 92 8.12 16.63 0.89
N GLN A 93 8.25 16.89 -0.43
CA GLN A 93 7.63 18.05 -1.06
C GLN A 93 6.10 17.96 -1.02
N LEU A 94 5.52 16.80 -1.33
CA LEU A 94 4.08 16.57 -1.24
C LEU A 94 3.56 16.81 0.18
N PHE A 95 4.22 16.24 1.18
CA PHE A 95 3.88 16.46 2.58
C PHE A 95 3.90 17.96 2.94
N ARG A 96 4.98 18.66 2.60
CA ARG A 96 5.13 20.08 2.88
C ARG A 96 4.07 20.94 2.19
N ILE A 97 3.80 20.69 0.91
CA ILE A 97 2.79 21.42 0.13
C ILE A 97 1.39 21.25 0.76
N LEU A 98 1.04 20.02 1.15
CA LEU A 98 -0.25 19.72 1.74
C LEU A 98 -0.40 20.30 3.15
N GLN A 99 0.69 20.31 3.94
CA GLN A 99 0.71 20.90 5.27
C GLN A 99 0.60 22.44 5.24
N GLN A 100 1.30 23.09 4.32
CA GLN A 100 1.27 24.55 4.19
C GLN A 100 -0.06 25.06 3.62
N GLY A 101 -0.70 24.26 2.76
CA GLY A 101 -1.94 24.63 2.11
C GLY A 101 -1.78 25.84 1.15
N GLY A 102 -2.87 26.60 1.00
CA GLY A 102 -2.91 27.80 0.19
C GLY A 102 -3.57 27.60 -1.17
N PRO A 103 -3.79 28.70 -1.94
CA PRO A 103 -4.65 28.68 -3.13
C PRO A 103 -4.10 27.82 -4.27
N TYR A 104 -2.80 27.55 -4.31
CA TYR A 104 -2.16 26.76 -5.34
C TYR A 104 -1.68 25.39 -4.84
N ALA A 105 -1.95 25.00 -3.59
CA ALA A 105 -1.45 23.77 -3.00
C ALA A 105 -1.88 22.51 -3.78
N GLN A 106 -3.13 22.44 -4.22
CA GLN A 106 -3.61 21.31 -4.99
C GLN A 106 -2.92 21.19 -6.36
N LEU A 107 -2.68 22.32 -7.03
CA LEU A 107 -1.98 22.34 -8.32
C LEU A 107 -0.51 21.93 -8.14
N ALA A 108 0.17 22.45 -7.12
CA ALA A 108 1.54 22.11 -6.82
C ALA A 108 1.67 20.62 -6.41
N ALA A 109 0.77 20.11 -5.58
CA ALA A 109 0.74 18.70 -5.21
C ALA A 109 0.53 17.78 -6.42
N LYS A 110 -0.40 18.15 -7.32
CA LYS A 110 -0.62 17.41 -8.56
C LYS A 110 0.63 17.37 -9.43
N ALA A 111 1.28 18.51 -9.67
CA ALA A 111 2.51 18.58 -10.46
C ALA A 111 3.64 17.75 -9.83
N THR A 112 3.80 17.82 -8.50
CA THR A 112 4.80 17.03 -7.79
C THR A 112 4.51 15.53 -7.88
N LEU A 113 3.24 15.14 -7.79
CA LEU A 113 2.83 13.74 -7.96
C LEU A 113 3.07 13.24 -9.39
N GLU A 114 2.84 14.07 -10.40
CA GLU A 114 3.16 13.74 -11.79
C GLU A 114 4.67 13.51 -11.99
N LEU A 115 5.53 14.34 -11.41
CA LEU A 115 6.98 14.13 -11.43
C LEU A 115 7.39 12.83 -10.71
N LEU A 116 6.78 12.53 -9.57
CA LEU A 116 7.00 11.26 -8.86
C LEU A 116 6.59 10.06 -9.72
N THR A 117 5.42 10.11 -10.39
CA THR A 117 4.97 8.98 -11.23
C THR A 117 5.85 8.77 -12.45
N ILE A 118 6.34 9.84 -13.08
CA ILE A 118 7.34 9.77 -14.15
C ILE A 118 8.63 9.10 -13.63
N HIS A 119 9.12 9.54 -12.48
CA HIS A 119 10.31 8.97 -11.86
C HIS A 119 10.14 7.47 -11.58
N LEU A 120 9.01 7.06 -11.01
CA LEU A 120 8.68 5.65 -10.76
C LEU A 120 8.71 4.84 -12.06
N CYS A 121 8.09 5.34 -13.14
CA CYS A 121 8.07 4.65 -14.42
C CYS A 121 9.43 4.58 -15.11
N THR A 122 10.33 5.53 -14.85
CA THR A 122 11.66 5.58 -15.48
C THR A 122 12.73 4.80 -14.73
N GLN A 123 12.58 4.66 -13.40
CA GLN A 123 13.59 4.04 -12.54
C GLN A 123 13.23 2.63 -12.07
N PHE A 124 11.95 2.27 -12.11
CA PHE A 124 11.46 0.97 -11.65
C PHE A 124 10.59 0.36 -12.74
N GLU A 125 11.06 -0.63 -13.43
CA GLU A 125 10.38 -1.30 -14.54
C GLU A 125 8.91 -1.65 -14.19
N PRO A 126 7.92 -0.87 -14.64
CA PRO A 126 6.53 -1.13 -14.31
C PRO A 126 6.02 -2.35 -15.04
N LYS A 127 5.34 -3.24 -14.34
CA LYS A 127 4.61 -4.36 -14.95
C LYS A 127 3.15 -3.99 -15.13
N ASN A 128 2.60 -4.30 -16.30
CA ASN A 128 1.18 -4.13 -16.55
C ASN A 128 0.39 -5.18 -15.77
N PHE A 129 -0.61 -4.73 -15.05
CA PHE A 129 -1.55 -5.59 -14.38
C PHE A 129 -2.95 -5.34 -14.97
N ASN A 130 -3.44 -6.28 -15.76
CA ASN A 130 -4.83 -6.26 -16.21
C ASN A 130 -5.69 -6.80 -15.07
N THR A 131 -6.58 -5.98 -14.56
CA THR A 131 -7.57 -6.40 -13.57
C THR A 131 -8.59 -7.30 -14.27
N LEU A 132 -8.56 -8.60 -14.02
CA LEU A 132 -9.62 -9.50 -14.46
C LEU A 132 -10.92 -9.16 -13.69
N PRO A 133 -12.11 -9.36 -14.29
CA PRO A 133 -13.39 -9.16 -13.59
C PRO A 133 -13.45 -9.89 -12.24
N GLU A 134 -12.92 -11.10 -12.18
CA GLU A 134 -12.82 -11.91 -10.94
C GLU A 134 -12.00 -11.22 -9.83
N ASP A 135 -10.96 -10.48 -10.20
CA ASP A 135 -10.15 -9.73 -9.23
C ASP A 135 -10.92 -8.51 -8.67
N LEU A 136 -11.81 -7.92 -9.48
CA LEU A 136 -12.67 -6.83 -9.01
C LEU A 136 -13.70 -7.32 -8.00
N GLU A 137 -14.29 -8.48 -8.25
CA GLU A 137 -15.23 -9.11 -7.32
C GLU A 137 -14.55 -9.50 -6.01
N ARG A 138 -13.42 -10.19 -6.09
CA ARG A 138 -12.60 -10.54 -4.91
C ARG A 138 -12.24 -9.31 -4.06
N ARG A 139 -11.86 -8.20 -4.70
CA ARG A 139 -11.56 -6.94 -4.01
C ARG A 139 -12.78 -6.31 -3.36
N ALA A 140 -13.95 -6.40 -4.00
CA ALA A 140 -15.20 -5.92 -3.43
C ALA A 140 -15.58 -6.71 -2.18
N ILE A 141 -15.46 -8.04 -2.24
CA ILE A 141 -15.69 -8.92 -1.08
C ILE A 141 -14.70 -8.57 0.05
N ALA A 142 -13.45 -8.44 -0.28
CA ALA A 142 -12.39 -8.11 0.66
C ALA A 142 -12.60 -6.78 1.40
N ARG A 143 -12.97 -5.74 0.67
CA ARG A 143 -13.30 -4.45 1.27
C ARG A 143 -14.44 -4.59 2.25
N ARG A 144 -15.52 -5.30 1.88
CA ARG A 144 -16.64 -5.55 2.79
C ARG A 144 -16.23 -6.31 4.04
N LEU A 145 -15.31 -7.29 3.91
CA LEU A 145 -14.79 -8.04 5.07
C LEU A 145 -13.99 -7.13 6.00
N LEU A 146 -13.15 -6.24 5.46
CA LEU A 146 -12.36 -5.29 6.27
C LEU A 146 -13.26 -4.27 6.97
N GLU A 147 -14.23 -3.69 6.24
CA GLU A 147 -15.24 -2.78 6.81
C GLU A 147 -15.99 -3.46 7.98
N TYR A 148 -16.39 -4.70 7.81
CA TYR A 148 -17.05 -5.47 8.88
C TYR A 148 -16.14 -5.70 10.08
N VAL A 149 -14.87 -6.00 9.87
CA VAL A 149 -13.88 -6.16 10.96
C VAL A 149 -13.67 -4.85 11.69
N GLU A 150 -13.52 -3.73 10.98
CA GLU A 150 -13.36 -2.40 11.57
C GLU A 150 -14.57 -1.98 12.41
N GLU A 151 -15.79 -2.32 11.98
CA GLU A 151 -17.01 -2.03 12.72
C GLU A 151 -17.18 -2.92 13.98
N HIS A 152 -16.60 -4.11 14.00
CA HIS A 152 -16.83 -5.12 15.03
C HIS A 152 -15.57 -5.53 15.81
N TYR A 153 -14.42 -4.90 15.58
CA TYR A 153 -13.13 -5.29 16.19
C TYR A 153 -13.16 -5.31 17.74
N ALA A 154 -14.01 -4.50 18.35
CA ALA A 154 -14.17 -4.44 19.81
C ALA A 154 -14.97 -5.64 20.38
N SER A 155 -15.58 -6.45 19.52
CA SER A 155 -16.29 -7.68 19.88
C SER A 155 -15.39 -8.91 19.68
N LYS A 156 -15.77 -10.06 20.27
CA LYS A 156 -15.06 -11.31 20.03
C LYS A 156 -15.40 -11.85 18.63
N LEU A 157 -14.74 -11.28 17.61
CA LEU A 157 -14.98 -11.62 16.22
C LEU A 157 -14.26 -12.93 15.83
N THR A 158 -14.94 -13.79 15.10
CA THR A 158 -14.42 -15.07 14.61
C THR A 158 -14.39 -15.12 13.08
N LEU A 159 -13.59 -16.02 12.53
CA LEU A 159 -13.58 -16.25 11.08
C LEU A 159 -14.92 -16.80 10.56
N GLU A 160 -15.70 -17.46 11.40
CA GLU A 160 -17.04 -17.94 11.11
C GLU A 160 -17.99 -16.75 10.89
N ASP A 161 -17.95 -15.75 11.77
CA ASP A 161 -18.75 -14.51 11.63
C ASP A 161 -18.47 -13.80 10.31
N LEU A 162 -17.21 -13.77 9.87
CA LEU A 162 -16.84 -13.22 8.58
C LEU A 162 -17.38 -14.05 7.41
N ALA A 163 -17.33 -15.36 7.53
CA ALA A 163 -17.81 -16.29 6.51
C ALA A 163 -19.32 -16.16 6.34
N ASP A 164 -20.07 -16.11 7.43
CA ASP A 164 -21.51 -15.93 7.46
C ASP A 164 -21.91 -14.55 6.89
N TYR A 165 -21.22 -13.48 7.31
CA TYR A 165 -21.45 -12.15 6.78
C TYR A 165 -21.22 -12.04 5.28
N ALA A 166 -20.15 -12.65 4.78
CA ALA A 166 -19.80 -12.63 3.36
C ALA A 166 -20.64 -13.60 2.52
N GLN A 167 -21.33 -14.55 3.15
CA GLN A 167 -22.03 -15.68 2.52
C GLN A 167 -21.10 -16.58 1.69
N TYR A 168 -19.89 -16.80 2.20
CA TYR A 168 -18.92 -17.70 1.61
C TYR A 168 -18.46 -18.74 2.65
N ASN A 169 -17.86 -19.83 2.17
CA ASN A 169 -17.31 -20.82 3.08
C ASN A 169 -16.05 -20.26 3.81
N ARG A 170 -15.82 -20.75 5.03
CA ARG A 170 -14.73 -20.33 5.91
C ARG A 170 -13.35 -20.43 5.25
N THR A 171 -13.11 -21.49 4.49
CA THR A 171 -11.81 -21.71 3.82
C THR A 171 -11.55 -20.64 2.77
N TYR A 172 -12.56 -20.29 1.98
CA TYR A 172 -12.46 -19.22 0.98
C TYR A 172 -12.18 -17.87 1.65
N VAL A 173 -12.95 -17.51 2.68
CA VAL A 173 -12.80 -16.24 3.41
C VAL A 173 -11.41 -16.16 4.06
N SER A 174 -10.93 -17.23 4.70
CA SER A 174 -9.60 -17.29 5.29
C SER A 174 -8.49 -17.07 4.26
N THR A 175 -8.61 -17.74 3.10
CA THR A 175 -7.63 -17.61 2.01
C THR A 175 -7.67 -16.21 1.41
N LEU A 176 -8.86 -15.68 1.14
CA LEU A 176 -9.07 -14.36 0.59
C LEU A 176 -8.53 -13.27 1.54
N PHE A 177 -8.85 -13.36 2.84
CA PHE A 177 -8.39 -12.44 3.85
C PHE A 177 -6.86 -12.40 3.90
N LYS A 178 -6.20 -13.57 3.98
CA LYS A 178 -4.73 -13.67 3.97
C LYS A 178 -4.10 -13.13 2.68
N GLN A 179 -4.71 -13.36 1.52
CA GLN A 179 -4.22 -12.83 0.24
C GLN A 179 -4.28 -11.30 0.18
N ILE A 180 -5.26 -10.69 0.83
CA ILE A 180 -5.51 -9.25 0.75
C ILE A 180 -4.81 -8.50 1.85
N VAL A 181 -4.89 -9.00 3.09
CA VAL A 181 -4.29 -8.35 4.26
C VAL A 181 -2.81 -8.72 4.43
N GLY A 182 -2.37 -9.87 3.87
CA GLY A 182 -1.00 -10.34 3.97
C GLY A 182 -0.75 -11.24 5.19
N ILE A 183 -1.59 -11.17 6.22
CA ILE A 183 -1.55 -12.01 7.43
C ILE A 183 -2.88 -12.75 7.61
N ASN A 184 -2.88 -13.79 8.44
CA ASN A 184 -4.12 -14.50 8.71
C ASN A 184 -5.05 -13.68 9.64
N PHE A 185 -6.33 -14.04 9.66
CA PHE A 185 -7.36 -13.32 10.42
C PHE A 185 -7.07 -13.27 11.93
N HIS A 186 -6.51 -14.33 12.50
CA HIS A 186 -6.19 -14.38 13.92
C HIS A 186 -5.02 -13.45 14.27
N GLU A 187 -3.98 -13.41 13.42
CA GLU A 187 -2.85 -12.47 13.56
C GLU A 187 -3.28 -11.01 13.40
N TYR A 188 -4.32 -10.76 12.62
CA TYR A 188 -4.85 -9.41 12.40
C TYR A 188 -5.58 -8.86 13.63
N LEU A 189 -6.21 -9.73 14.42
CA LEU A 189 -6.98 -9.34 15.62
C LEU A 189 -6.13 -9.30 16.93
N THR A 190 -4.88 -9.75 16.91
CA THR A 190 -3.98 -9.75 18.06
C THR A 190 -2.96 -8.65 18.00
#